data_8a9aec44c9e1be4295f5846a84d6fca6
#
_entry.id   8a9aec44c9e1be4295f5846a84d6fca6
#
_cell.length_a   1.000
_cell.length_b   1.000
_cell.length_c   1.000
_cell.angle_alpha   90.00
_cell.angle_beta   90.00
_cell.angle_gamma   90.00
#
_symmetry.space_group_name_H-M   'P 1'
#
loop_
_entity.id
_entity.type
_entity.pdbx_description
1 polymer ?
#
loop_
_entity_poly.entity_id
_entity_poly.type
_entity_poly.pdbx_seq_one_letter_code
_entity_poly.pdbx_strand_id
1 'polypeptide(L)'
;MTMGYRETYEMWCTDPYFDDKTKEELRNLAGDEKEIEDRFYRQLEFGTGGLRGMIGAGTNRMNIYTVRQETQGLANYILAQNGQDKGVAIAHDSRIMSPEFAREAALCLNANGIKTYLFESLRPTPELSFAVRELGCISGIVITASHNPREYNGYKVYWEDGAQITPPHDKNILAEVAKVTEFSMVKTMEEDAARAEGLFNIIGTDFDDKYIAQLKKQSIHPEIIPEMAKDMKIVYTPLHGTGNIPVRRVLRELGFTQVYVVEEQKKPDGTFPTVPYPNPEDENAWTLAMKLAKEVDADIVLATDPDADRLGVHTKDTKTGEYISFTGNMSGMLIAEYILRERTKTGTMPENPALVETIVTTDMAKAVAAEYNTALIEVLTGFKYIGEQIRHFDETGAHHYVFGLEESYGCLAGTYARDKDAPVAVMMLCEVAAYYKKQGKTLWDAMLDMYEKYGYYKEGLATVTLKGIDGFQKIQAMMDDFRQNPPKKLGDFEVLAYRDYKEDVRKDLATGKTESTGLPASNVLYYELEDNAWCCVRPSGTEPKIKFYFGVKGTSLEDASEKLEGLRKAMTEKEA
;
A
#
# COMPACT_ATOMS: atom_id res chain seq x y z
N MET A 1 -25.27 -7.37 28.44
CA MET A 1 -24.00 -7.01 29.13
C MET A 1 -22.89 -7.60 28.31
N THR A 2 -21.95 -6.78 27.87
CA THR A 2 -20.72 -7.28 27.20
C THR A 2 -19.94 -8.10 28.24
N MET A 3 -19.62 -9.34 27.91
CA MET A 3 -18.73 -10.19 28.72
C MET A 3 -17.40 -9.48 28.95
N GLY A 4 -16.84 -9.58 30.15
CA GLY A 4 -15.49 -9.09 30.43
C GLY A 4 -14.43 -9.91 29.67
N TYR A 5 -13.22 -9.38 29.54
CA TYR A 5 -12.15 -10.06 28.79
C TYR A 5 -11.86 -11.46 29.34
N ARG A 6 -11.95 -11.64 30.66
CA ARG A 6 -11.71 -12.91 31.33
C ARG A 6 -12.80 -13.94 31.07
N GLU A 7 -14.05 -13.52 31.11
CA GLU A 7 -15.21 -14.38 30.78
C GLU A 7 -15.12 -14.83 29.30
N THR A 8 -14.73 -13.94 28.42
CA THR A 8 -14.51 -14.26 26.98
C THR A 8 -13.37 -15.26 26.80
N TYR A 9 -12.25 -15.09 27.50
CA TYR A 9 -11.15 -16.05 27.51
C TYR A 9 -11.58 -17.43 27.98
N GLU A 10 -12.29 -17.53 29.12
CA GLU A 10 -12.78 -18.79 29.67
C GLU A 10 -13.76 -19.49 28.72
N MET A 11 -14.63 -18.72 28.07
CA MET A 11 -15.54 -19.23 27.05
C MET A 11 -14.75 -19.81 25.87
N TRP A 12 -13.74 -19.12 25.34
CA TRP A 12 -12.90 -19.63 24.26
C TRP A 12 -12.13 -20.91 24.64
N CYS A 13 -11.76 -21.08 25.91
CA CYS A 13 -11.09 -22.28 26.42
C CYS A 13 -12.01 -23.50 26.50
N THR A 14 -13.35 -23.32 26.59
CA THR A 14 -14.30 -24.38 26.92
C THR A 14 -15.33 -24.67 25.85
N ASP A 15 -15.74 -23.67 25.08
CA ASP A 15 -16.79 -23.81 24.07
C ASP A 15 -16.37 -24.78 22.97
N PRO A 16 -17.21 -25.75 22.57
CA PRO A 16 -16.92 -26.71 21.51
C PRO A 16 -16.77 -26.10 20.11
N TYR A 17 -17.17 -24.84 19.91
CA TYR A 17 -16.97 -24.12 18.65
C TYR A 17 -15.49 -23.96 18.31
N PHE A 18 -14.65 -23.78 19.32
CA PHE A 18 -13.20 -23.61 19.13
C PHE A 18 -12.49 -24.97 19.05
N ASP A 19 -11.52 -25.08 18.15
CA ASP A 19 -10.72 -26.29 17.98
C ASP A 19 -9.75 -26.52 19.15
N ASP A 20 -9.22 -27.74 19.22
CA ASP A 20 -8.34 -28.17 20.33
C ASP A 20 -7.02 -27.39 20.33
N LYS A 21 -6.49 -27.03 19.16
CA LYS A 21 -5.24 -26.25 19.03
C LYS A 21 -5.42 -24.84 19.61
N THR A 22 -6.52 -24.17 19.29
CA THR A 22 -6.87 -22.86 19.85
C THR A 22 -7.01 -22.93 21.37
N LYS A 23 -7.71 -23.96 21.89
CA LYS A 23 -7.86 -24.17 23.32
C LYS A 23 -6.53 -24.47 24.02
N GLU A 24 -5.65 -25.23 23.40
CA GLU A 24 -4.32 -25.52 23.92
C GLU A 24 -3.45 -24.27 23.99
N GLU A 25 -3.45 -23.46 22.93
CA GLU A 25 -2.75 -22.17 22.91
C GLU A 25 -3.21 -21.29 24.08
N LEU A 26 -4.52 -21.16 24.27
CA LEU A 26 -5.09 -20.34 25.35
C LEU A 26 -4.77 -20.90 26.75
N ARG A 27 -4.81 -22.23 26.94
CA ARG A 27 -4.43 -22.85 28.23
C ARG A 27 -2.97 -22.59 28.59
N ASN A 28 -2.10 -22.52 27.60
CA ASN A 28 -0.69 -22.21 27.82
C ASN A 28 -0.45 -20.77 28.28
N LEU A 29 -1.45 -19.89 28.15
CA LEU A 29 -1.42 -18.52 28.67
C LEU A 29 -1.95 -18.42 30.11
N ALA A 30 -2.40 -19.53 30.70
CA ALA A 30 -2.96 -19.52 32.06
C ALA A 30 -1.96 -18.92 33.06
N GLY A 31 -2.36 -17.79 33.69
CA GLY A 31 -1.50 -17.04 34.62
C GLY A 31 -0.79 -15.82 34.04
N ASP A 32 -0.81 -15.63 32.74
CA ASP A 32 -0.34 -14.39 32.08
C ASP A 32 -1.52 -13.44 31.85
N GLU A 33 -1.93 -12.74 32.89
CA GLU A 33 -3.09 -11.83 32.87
C GLU A 33 -2.95 -10.72 31.83
N LYS A 34 -1.73 -10.23 31.60
CA LYS A 34 -1.50 -9.14 30.64
C LYS A 34 -1.73 -9.61 29.20
N GLU A 35 -1.23 -10.80 28.87
CA GLU A 35 -1.43 -11.37 27.55
C GLU A 35 -2.90 -11.78 27.33
N ILE A 36 -3.57 -12.33 28.37
CA ILE A 36 -5.00 -12.64 28.31
C ILE A 36 -5.82 -11.36 28.09
N GLU A 37 -5.56 -10.30 28.85
CA GLU A 37 -6.23 -9.01 28.68
C GLU A 37 -6.00 -8.45 27.27
N ASP A 38 -4.76 -8.42 26.78
CA ASP A 38 -4.42 -7.90 25.47
C ASP A 38 -5.12 -8.66 24.32
N ARG A 39 -5.32 -9.96 24.47
CA ARG A 39 -6.01 -10.79 23.48
C ARG A 39 -7.55 -10.65 23.48
N PHE A 40 -8.15 -10.21 24.61
CA PHE A 40 -9.60 -10.27 24.79
C PHE A 40 -10.25 -8.95 25.23
N TYR A 41 -9.49 -7.86 25.48
CA TYR A 41 -10.07 -6.59 25.95
C TYR A 41 -10.98 -5.90 24.92
N ARG A 42 -10.83 -6.25 23.64
CA ARG A 42 -11.64 -5.76 22.52
C ARG A 42 -11.72 -6.79 21.39
N GLN A 43 -12.53 -6.50 20.40
CA GLN A 43 -12.45 -7.18 19.11
C GLN A 43 -11.38 -6.50 18.24
N LEU A 44 -10.76 -7.27 17.33
CA LEU A 44 -9.87 -6.72 16.33
C LEU A 44 -10.66 -5.75 15.45
N GLU A 45 -10.21 -4.51 15.37
CA GLU A 45 -10.94 -3.48 14.65
C GLU A 45 -10.76 -3.61 13.14
N PHE A 46 -11.85 -3.55 12.41
CA PHE A 46 -11.86 -3.34 10.97
C PHE A 46 -11.46 -1.87 10.72
N GLY A 47 -10.22 -1.66 10.31
CA GLY A 47 -9.73 -0.33 9.94
C GLY A 47 -10.38 0.18 8.65
N THR A 48 -9.80 1.21 8.05
CA THR A 48 -10.35 1.90 6.86
C THR A 48 -10.39 1.05 5.58
N GLY A 49 -10.28 -0.26 5.66
CA GLY A 49 -10.33 -1.14 4.47
C GLY A 49 -10.01 -2.59 4.77
N GLY A 50 -10.02 -3.01 6.05
CA GLY A 50 -9.79 -4.39 6.44
C GLY A 50 -9.24 -4.53 7.85
N LEU A 51 -8.98 -5.80 8.25
CA LEU A 51 -8.34 -6.15 9.51
C LEU A 51 -6.82 -6.16 9.37
N ARG A 52 -6.14 -5.86 10.47
CA ARG A 52 -4.70 -6.13 10.64
C ARG A 52 -4.40 -6.38 12.11
N GLY A 53 -3.72 -7.47 12.42
CA GLY A 53 -3.38 -7.82 13.79
C GLY A 53 -2.35 -8.94 13.89
N MET A 54 -1.90 -9.19 15.10
CA MET A 54 -1.04 -10.34 15.39
C MET A 54 -1.83 -11.65 15.24
N ILE A 55 -1.16 -12.68 14.72
CA ILE A 55 -1.73 -14.03 14.59
C ILE A 55 -1.81 -14.66 15.98
N GLY A 56 -2.93 -15.31 16.31
CA GLY A 56 -3.11 -16.04 17.56
C GLY A 56 -4.56 -16.20 17.98
N ALA A 57 -4.80 -16.96 19.02
CA ALA A 57 -6.11 -17.12 19.63
C ALA A 57 -6.53 -15.86 20.40
N GLY A 58 -7.78 -15.44 20.24
CA GLY A 58 -8.36 -14.27 20.92
C GLY A 58 -9.15 -13.36 19.98
N THR A 59 -10.00 -12.53 20.56
CA THR A 59 -10.85 -11.60 19.81
C THR A 59 -10.07 -10.43 19.21
N ASN A 60 -8.96 -10.04 19.81
CA ASN A 60 -8.04 -9.00 19.33
C ASN A 60 -6.83 -9.61 18.60
N ARG A 61 -7.03 -10.68 17.86
CA ARG A 61 -6.01 -11.42 17.09
C ARG A 61 -6.55 -11.84 15.74
N MET A 62 -5.64 -12.02 14.77
CA MET A 62 -5.94 -12.67 13.49
C MET A 62 -5.96 -14.19 13.67
N ASN A 63 -7.11 -14.79 13.45
CA ASN A 63 -7.34 -16.24 13.47
C ASN A 63 -8.52 -16.60 12.56
N ILE A 64 -8.80 -17.89 12.41
CA ILE A 64 -9.90 -18.35 11.54
C ILE A 64 -11.27 -17.84 12.00
N TYR A 65 -11.47 -17.62 13.28
CA TYR A 65 -12.76 -17.18 13.86
C TYR A 65 -13.01 -15.70 13.57
N THR A 66 -11.99 -14.85 13.73
CA THR A 66 -12.10 -13.43 13.38
C THR A 66 -12.26 -13.24 11.87
N VAL A 67 -11.53 -14.01 11.06
CA VAL A 67 -11.68 -14.01 9.59
C VAL A 67 -13.09 -14.44 9.17
N ARG A 68 -13.64 -15.51 9.75
CA ARG A 68 -15.01 -15.97 9.48
C ARG A 68 -16.06 -14.92 9.87
N GLN A 69 -15.90 -14.28 11.03
CA GLN A 69 -16.82 -13.24 11.49
C GLN A 69 -16.87 -12.05 10.53
N GLU A 70 -15.71 -11.57 10.11
CA GLU A 70 -15.58 -10.50 9.12
C GLU A 70 -16.18 -10.89 7.77
N THR A 71 -15.87 -12.11 7.33
CA THR A 71 -16.38 -12.63 6.06
C THR A 71 -17.90 -12.81 6.09
N GLN A 72 -18.47 -13.20 7.23
CA GLN A 72 -19.94 -13.27 7.39
C GLN A 72 -20.58 -11.88 7.26
N GLY A 73 -19.99 -10.84 7.86
CA GLY A 73 -20.45 -9.47 7.68
C GLY A 73 -20.37 -9.00 6.24
N LEU A 74 -19.25 -9.29 5.56
CA LEU A 74 -19.09 -9.01 4.12
C LEU A 74 -20.15 -9.77 3.30
N ALA A 75 -20.38 -11.05 3.59
CA ALA A 75 -21.40 -11.86 2.92
C ALA A 75 -22.80 -11.26 3.07
N ASN A 76 -23.17 -10.82 4.29
CA ASN A 76 -24.45 -10.17 4.54
C ASN A 76 -24.61 -8.89 3.68
N TYR A 77 -23.56 -8.09 3.59
CA TYR A 77 -23.57 -6.89 2.77
C TYR A 77 -23.68 -7.20 1.28
N ILE A 78 -22.93 -8.18 0.77
CA ILE A 78 -23.02 -8.63 -0.64
C ILE A 78 -24.44 -9.09 -0.99
N LEU A 79 -25.06 -9.88 -0.09
CA LEU A 79 -26.45 -10.35 -0.28
C LEU A 79 -27.44 -9.19 -0.30
N ALA A 80 -27.25 -8.20 0.58
CA ALA A 80 -28.08 -6.99 0.59
C ALA A 80 -27.95 -6.15 -0.71
N GLN A 81 -26.83 -6.29 -1.43
CA GLN A 81 -26.60 -5.66 -2.74
C GLN A 81 -27.02 -6.54 -3.93
N ASN A 82 -27.60 -7.74 -3.69
CA ASN A 82 -27.90 -8.76 -4.69
C ASN A 82 -26.68 -9.17 -5.55
N GLY A 83 -25.49 -9.18 -4.92
CA GLY A 83 -24.21 -9.41 -5.61
C GLY A 83 -23.70 -10.84 -5.61
N GLN A 84 -24.46 -11.81 -5.06
CA GLN A 84 -24.03 -13.20 -4.88
C GLN A 84 -23.60 -13.91 -6.17
N ASP A 85 -24.25 -13.60 -7.29
CA ASP A 85 -23.99 -14.23 -8.58
C ASP A 85 -22.70 -13.72 -9.25
N LYS A 86 -22.25 -12.50 -8.91
CA LYS A 86 -20.99 -11.94 -9.40
C LYS A 86 -19.77 -12.62 -8.78
N GLY A 87 -19.89 -13.08 -7.53
CA GLY A 87 -18.84 -13.77 -6.81
C GLY A 87 -17.76 -12.86 -6.22
N VAL A 88 -16.77 -13.47 -5.55
CA VAL A 88 -15.66 -12.79 -4.87
C VAL A 88 -14.34 -13.41 -5.28
N ALA A 89 -13.37 -12.60 -5.71
CA ALA A 89 -12.00 -13.02 -5.96
C ALA A 89 -11.19 -13.01 -4.65
N ILE A 90 -10.31 -14.00 -4.44
CA ILE A 90 -9.53 -14.11 -3.20
C ILE A 90 -8.07 -14.43 -3.54
N ALA A 91 -7.15 -13.63 -3.00
CA ALA A 91 -5.72 -13.84 -3.06
C ALA A 91 -5.09 -13.80 -1.66
N HIS A 92 -3.87 -14.28 -1.56
CA HIS A 92 -3.09 -14.23 -0.32
C HIS A 92 -1.60 -14.09 -0.60
N ASP A 93 -0.86 -13.59 0.38
CA ASP A 93 0.59 -13.51 0.36
C ASP A 93 1.28 -14.78 0.90
N SER A 94 2.59 -14.68 1.19
CA SER A 94 3.40 -15.77 1.72
C SER A 94 3.32 -15.97 3.24
N ARG A 95 2.61 -15.10 3.96
CA ARG A 95 2.58 -15.09 5.43
C ARG A 95 1.99 -16.37 6.01
N ILE A 96 2.43 -16.67 7.25
CA ILE A 96 1.87 -17.75 8.05
C ILE A 96 0.36 -17.58 8.13
N MET A 97 -0.40 -18.66 7.95
CA MET A 97 -1.87 -18.74 7.94
C MET A 97 -2.56 -18.01 6.78
N SER A 98 -1.84 -17.37 5.85
CA SER A 98 -2.50 -16.69 4.71
C SER A 98 -3.31 -17.64 3.82
N PRO A 99 -2.82 -18.83 3.44
CA PRO A 99 -3.62 -19.80 2.68
C PRO A 99 -4.84 -20.28 3.44
N GLU A 100 -4.70 -20.57 4.74
CA GLU A 100 -5.78 -21.04 5.61
C GLU A 100 -6.87 -19.97 5.74
N PHE A 101 -6.50 -18.73 6.02
CA PHE A 101 -7.44 -17.62 6.13
C PHE A 101 -8.16 -17.34 4.81
N ALA A 102 -7.47 -17.43 3.68
CA ALA A 102 -8.07 -17.27 2.36
C ALA A 102 -9.12 -18.37 2.08
N ARG A 103 -8.80 -19.63 2.43
CA ARG A 103 -9.72 -20.77 2.30
C ARG A 103 -10.93 -20.61 3.22
N GLU A 104 -10.74 -20.23 4.47
CA GLU A 104 -11.84 -20.01 5.43
C GLU A 104 -12.78 -18.88 4.98
N ALA A 105 -12.24 -17.80 4.44
CA ALA A 105 -13.05 -16.74 3.84
C ALA A 105 -13.88 -17.27 2.65
N ALA A 106 -13.27 -18.06 1.76
CA ALA A 106 -13.97 -18.66 0.63
C ALA A 106 -15.13 -19.56 1.09
N LEU A 107 -14.89 -20.45 2.04
CA LEU A 107 -15.90 -21.39 2.54
C LEU A 107 -17.04 -20.71 3.31
N CYS A 108 -16.75 -19.61 4.02
CA CYS A 108 -17.78 -18.78 4.65
C CYS A 108 -18.67 -18.11 3.59
N LEU A 109 -18.09 -17.53 2.53
CA LEU A 109 -18.84 -16.97 1.42
C LEU A 109 -19.70 -18.02 0.71
N ASN A 110 -19.12 -19.19 0.41
CA ASN A 110 -19.82 -20.29 -0.24
C ASN A 110 -21.03 -20.78 0.58
N ALA A 111 -20.88 -20.89 1.91
CA ALA A 111 -21.97 -21.25 2.80
C ALA A 111 -23.12 -20.22 2.82
N ASN A 112 -22.89 -19.02 2.35
CA ASN A 112 -23.87 -17.97 2.11
C ASN A 112 -24.38 -17.93 0.64
N GLY A 113 -24.03 -18.93 -0.19
CA GLY A 113 -24.43 -19.00 -1.59
C GLY A 113 -23.67 -18.06 -2.52
N ILE A 114 -22.55 -17.49 -2.07
CA ILE A 114 -21.72 -16.57 -2.85
C ILE A 114 -20.58 -17.36 -3.50
N LYS A 115 -20.46 -17.26 -4.81
CA LYS A 115 -19.39 -17.88 -5.57
C LYS A 115 -18.02 -17.26 -5.24
N THR A 116 -16.97 -18.07 -5.20
CA THR A 116 -15.60 -17.58 -4.98
C THR A 116 -14.65 -18.03 -6.08
N TYR A 117 -13.62 -17.18 -6.33
CA TYR A 117 -12.51 -17.45 -7.22
C TYR A 117 -11.22 -17.28 -6.40
N LEU A 118 -10.72 -18.39 -5.85
CA LEU A 118 -9.51 -18.43 -5.06
C LEU A 118 -8.30 -18.71 -5.95
N PHE A 119 -7.24 -17.94 -5.84
CA PHE A 119 -5.99 -18.27 -6.50
C PHE A 119 -5.39 -19.57 -5.95
N GLU A 120 -4.86 -20.41 -6.84
CA GLU A 120 -4.28 -21.74 -6.49
C GLU A 120 -3.06 -21.64 -5.55
N SER A 121 -2.39 -20.49 -5.54
CA SER A 121 -1.26 -20.16 -4.67
C SER A 121 -1.17 -18.66 -4.49
N LEU A 122 -0.18 -18.19 -3.71
CA LEU A 122 0.02 -16.76 -3.46
C LEU A 122 0.05 -15.93 -4.76
N ARG A 123 -0.58 -14.76 -4.73
CA ARG A 123 -0.59 -13.77 -5.82
C ARG A 123 -0.49 -12.36 -5.25
N PRO A 124 0.06 -11.41 -6.05
CA PRO A 124 0.15 -10.00 -5.66
C PRO A 124 -1.20 -9.34 -5.40
N THR A 125 -1.21 -8.39 -4.49
CA THR A 125 -2.36 -7.51 -4.26
C THR A 125 -2.90 -6.87 -5.56
N PRO A 126 -2.07 -6.30 -6.47
CA PRO A 126 -2.58 -5.75 -7.72
C PRO A 126 -3.20 -6.78 -8.67
N GLU A 127 -2.75 -8.03 -8.64
CA GLU A 127 -3.36 -9.08 -9.45
C GLU A 127 -4.76 -9.45 -8.94
N LEU A 128 -4.99 -9.39 -7.62
CA LEU A 128 -6.35 -9.49 -7.05
C LEU A 128 -7.23 -8.34 -7.53
N SER A 129 -6.75 -7.09 -7.47
CA SER A 129 -7.48 -5.93 -7.97
C SER A 129 -7.87 -6.11 -9.45
N PHE A 130 -6.96 -6.59 -10.27
CA PHE A 130 -7.22 -6.95 -11.65
C PHE A 130 -8.25 -8.09 -11.78
N ALA A 131 -8.17 -9.14 -10.92
CA ALA A 131 -9.09 -10.27 -10.94
C ALA A 131 -10.54 -9.86 -10.64
N VAL A 132 -10.75 -8.97 -9.68
CA VAL A 132 -12.09 -8.42 -9.38
C VAL A 132 -12.72 -7.82 -10.64
N ARG A 133 -11.96 -7.04 -11.39
CA ARG A 133 -12.42 -6.37 -12.61
C ARG A 133 -12.59 -7.32 -13.80
N GLU A 134 -11.60 -8.15 -14.07
CA GLU A 134 -11.59 -9.07 -15.21
C GLU A 134 -12.67 -10.15 -15.11
N LEU A 135 -12.95 -10.65 -13.89
CA LEU A 135 -13.99 -11.64 -13.64
C LEU A 135 -15.36 -11.03 -13.38
N GLY A 136 -15.46 -9.70 -13.26
CA GLY A 136 -16.71 -9.00 -12.93
C GLY A 136 -17.23 -9.33 -11.53
N CYS A 137 -16.32 -9.58 -10.58
CA CYS A 137 -16.68 -9.87 -9.19
C CYS A 137 -17.30 -8.65 -8.49
N ILE A 138 -18.20 -8.89 -7.53
CA ILE A 138 -18.75 -7.82 -6.68
C ILE A 138 -17.73 -7.32 -5.66
N SER A 139 -16.82 -8.20 -5.23
CA SER A 139 -15.82 -7.89 -4.20
C SER A 139 -14.56 -8.72 -4.40
N GLY A 140 -13.51 -8.34 -3.70
CA GLY A 140 -12.27 -9.08 -3.60
C GLY A 140 -11.72 -9.08 -2.18
N ILE A 141 -10.92 -10.09 -1.86
CA ILE A 141 -10.24 -10.23 -0.56
C ILE A 141 -8.77 -10.53 -0.81
N VAL A 142 -7.88 -9.80 -0.11
CA VAL A 142 -6.46 -10.16 -0.03
C VAL A 142 -6.09 -10.43 1.42
N ILE A 143 -5.56 -11.62 1.67
CA ILE A 143 -5.02 -11.99 2.98
C ILE A 143 -3.54 -11.62 2.99
N THR A 144 -3.23 -10.51 3.66
CA THR A 144 -1.88 -9.95 3.77
C THR A 144 -1.80 -8.90 4.88
N ALA A 145 -0.63 -8.77 5.49
CA ALA A 145 -0.28 -7.61 6.30
C ALA A 145 0.83 -6.77 5.65
N SER A 146 0.97 -6.84 4.31
CA SER A 146 1.97 -6.11 3.52
C SER A 146 3.38 -6.32 4.11
N HIS A 147 4.07 -5.26 4.49
CA HIS A 147 5.44 -5.27 5.02
C HIS A 147 5.54 -5.39 6.56
N ASN A 148 4.46 -5.63 7.28
CA ASN A 148 4.49 -5.80 8.74
C ASN A 148 5.37 -6.99 9.16
N PRO A 149 5.83 -7.06 10.44
CA PRO A 149 6.55 -8.22 10.97
C PRO A 149 5.82 -9.55 10.75
N ARG A 150 6.55 -10.65 10.85
CA ARG A 150 6.04 -12.01 10.59
C ARG A 150 4.88 -12.44 11.48
N GLU A 151 4.76 -11.86 12.68
CA GLU A 151 3.71 -12.14 13.65
C GLU A 151 2.35 -11.58 13.22
N TYR A 152 2.30 -10.71 12.22
CA TYR A 152 1.08 -10.06 11.74
C TYR A 152 0.51 -10.75 10.51
N ASN A 153 -0.81 -10.71 10.40
CA ASN A 153 -1.54 -10.94 9.17
C ASN A 153 -2.70 -9.93 9.05
N GLY A 154 -3.40 -9.95 7.93
CA GLY A 154 -4.48 -9.02 7.67
C GLY A 154 -5.48 -9.55 6.64
N TYR A 155 -6.56 -8.80 6.47
CA TYR A 155 -7.67 -9.10 5.59
C TYR A 155 -8.11 -7.79 4.96
N LYS A 156 -7.76 -7.56 3.69
CA LYS A 156 -8.13 -6.36 2.92
C LYS A 156 -9.36 -6.67 2.06
N VAL A 157 -10.31 -5.73 1.99
CA VAL A 157 -11.52 -5.85 1.17
C VAL A 157 -11.49 -4.87 0.01
N TYR A 158 -11.86 -5.35 -1.16
CA TYR A 158 -11.98 -4.62 -2.43
C TYR A 158 -13.41 -4.66 -2.93
N TRP A 159 -13.84 -3.65 -3.68
CA TRP A 159 -15.18 -3.63 -4.27
C TRP A 159 -15.15 -3.88 -5.78
N GLU A 160 -16.31 -3.86 -6.44
CA GLU A 160 -16.46 -4.27 -7.85
C GLU A 160 -15.62 -3.46 -8.86
N ASP A 161 -15.17 -2.26 -8.49
CA ASP A 161 -14.27 -1.46 -9.29
C ASP A 161 -12.79 -1.93 -9.21
N GLY A 162 -12.48 -2.85 -8.31
CA GLY A 162 -11.13 -3.36 -8.04
C GLY A 162 -10.32 -2.49 -7.09
N ALA A 163 -10.87 -1.39 -6.55
CA ALA A 163 -10.21 -0.60 -5.52
C ALA A 163 -10.51 -1.15 -4.12
N GLN A 164 -9.59 -0.91 -3.18
CA GLN A 164 -9.87 -1.14 -1.77
C GLN A 164 -11.03 -0.25 -1.34
N ILE A 165 -11.94 -0.80 -0.50
CA ILE A 165 -13.19 -0.14 -0.13
C ILE A 165 -13.00 1.28 0.42
N THR A 166 -13.88 2.18 -0.03
CA THR A 166 -14.04 3.56 0.45
C THR A 166 -15.49 3.77 0.90
N PRO A 167 -15.85 4.88 1.55
CA PRO A 167 -17.25 5.18 1.84
C PRO A 167 -18.14 5.15 0.58
N PRO A 168 -19.36 4.61 0.66
CA PRO A 168 -20.05 4.12 1.86
C PRO A 168 -19.79 2.65 2.20
N HIS A 169 -19.07 1.89 1.37
CA HIS A 169 -18.91 0.45 1.48
C HIS A 169 -18.21 0.03 2.79
N ASP A 170 -17.14 0.72 3.17
CA ASP A 170 -16.39 0.46 4.40
C ASP A 170 -17.29 0.53 5.65
N LYS A 171 -18.07 1.60 5.78
CA LYS A 171 -19.01 1.79 6.90
C LYS A 171 -20.14 0.78 6.89
N ASN A 172 -20.67 0.44 5.73
CA ASN A 172 -21.78 -0.47 5.60
C ASN A 172 -21.36 -1.92 5.89
N ILE A 173 -20.17 -2.34 5.42
CA ILE A 173 -19.61 -3.66 5.75
C ILE A 173 -19.36 -3.74 7.26
N LEU A 174 -18.73 -2.73 7.86
CA LEU A 174 -18.50 -2.69 9.30
C LEU A 174 -19.81 -2.79 10.09
N ALA A 175 -20.89 -2.14 9.64
CA ALA A 175 -22.19 -2.24 10.26
C ALA A 175 -22.79 -3.66 10.18
N GLU A 176 -22.55 -4.39 9.10
CA GLU A 176 -22.97 -5.81 8.99
C GLU A 176 -22.10 -6.73 9.85
N VAL A 177 -20.79 -6.49 9.94
CA VAL A 177 -19.89 -7.23 10.84
C VAL A 177 -20.32 -7.06 12.29
N ALA A 178 -20.66 -5.84 12.71
CA ALA A 178 -21.13 -5.56 14.08
C ALA A 178 -22.43 -6.29 14.46
N LYS A 179 -23.22 -6.74 13.49
CA LYS A 179 -24.43 -7.56 13.74
C LYS A 179 -24.11 -9.03 14.01
N VAL A 180 -22.91 -9.50 13.66
CA VAL A 180 -22.46 -10.88 13.89
C VAL A 180 -21.93 -10.99 15.31
N THR A 181 -22.84 -11.12 16.27
CA THR A 181 -22.53 -11.09 17.71
C THR A 181 -22.32 -12.46 18.32
N GLU A 182 -22.73 -13.53 17.63
CA GLU A 182 -22.65 -14.91 18.08
C GLU A 182 -22.03 -15.80 17.01
N PHE A 183 -21.23 -16.78 17.41
CA PHE A 183 -20.59 -17.73 16.49
C PHE A 183 -21.58 -18.56 15.67
N SER A 184 -22.78 -18.81 16.23
CA SER A 184 -23.88 -19.49 15.53
C SER A 184 -24.39 -18.76 14.29
N MET A 185 -24.13 -17.46 14.20
CA MET A 185 -24.50 -16.63 13.04
C MET A 185 -23.51 -16.80 11.87
N VAL A 186 -22.33 -17.32 12.13
CA VAL A 186 -21.29 -17.55 11.11
C VAL A 186 -21.56 -18.86 10.40
N LYS A 187 -21.70 -18.81 9.08
CA LYS A 187 -21.90 -20.00 8.25
C LYS A 187 -20.56 -20.44 7.65
N THR A 188 -20.35 -21.73 7.64
CA THR A 188 -19.22 -22.38 6.94
C THR A 188 -19.71 -23.65 6.27
N MET A 189 -18.98 -24.16 5.28
CA MET A 189 -19.25 -25.44 4.64
C MET A 189 -17.97 -26.17 4.27
N GLU A 190 -18.09 -27.46 3.99
CA GLU A 190 -16.96 -28.27 3.53
C GLU A 190 -16.60 -27.93 2.07
N GLU A 191 -15.31 -27.94 1.76
CA GLU A 191 -14.81 -27.57 0.43
C GLU A 191 -15.37 -28.48 -0.68
N ASP A 192 -15.45 -29.80 -0.42
CA ASP A 192 -15.98 -30.76 -1.41
C ASP A 192 -17.44 -30.45 -1.75
N ALA A 193 -18.25 -30.03 -0.76
CA ALA A 193 -19.63 -29.60 -0.98
C ALA A 193 -19.67 -28.31 -1.80
N ALA A 194 -18.85 -27.32 -1.46
CA ALA A 194 -18.76 -26.05 -2.17
C ALA A 194 -18.34 -26.23 -3.64
N ARG A 195 -17.40 -27.15 -3.90
CA ARG A 195 -16.97 -27.52 -5.26
C ARG A 195 -18.09 -28.23 -6.03
N ALA A 196 -18.79 -29.16 -5.40
CA ALA A 196 -19.89 -29.88 -6.02
C ALA A 196 -21.05 -28.94 -6.40
N GLU A 197 -21.28 -27.88 -5.66
CA GLU A 197 -22.27 -26.84 -5.94
C GLU A 197 -21.76 -25.77 -6.93
N GLY A 198 -20.49 -25.84 -7.39
CA GLY A 198 -19.88 -24.86 -8.31
C GLY A 198 -19.62 -23.48 -7.67
N LEU A 199 -19.63 -23.42 -6.35
CA LEU A 199 -19.38 -22.17 -5.60
C LEU A 199 -17.89 -21.91 -5.39
N PHE A 200 -17.09 -22.95 -5.16
CA PHE A 200 -15.65 -22.84 -4.93
C PHE A 200 -14.86 -23.10 -6.22
N ASN A 201 -14.27 -22.06 -6.77
CA ASN A 201 -13.50 -22.11 -8.01
C ASN A 201 -12.04 -21.74 -7.77
N ILE A 202 -11.13 -22.45 -8.44
CA ILE A 202 -9.70 -22.12 -8.42
C ILE A 202 -9.33 -21.43 -9.72
N ILE A 203 -8.54 -20.36 -9.60
CA ILE A 203 -7.91 -19.64 -10.72
C ILE A 203 -6.38 -19.70 -10.58
N GLY A 204 -5.66 -19.68 -11.68
CA GLY A 204 -4.21 -19.90 -11.67
C GLY A 204 -3.54 -19.34 -12.92
N THR A 205 -2.58 -20.08 -13.45
CA THR A 205 -1.64 -19.64 -14.50
C THR A 205 -2.31 -19.03 -15.74
N ASP A 206 -3.45 -19.54 -16.20
CA ASP A 206 -4.19 -18.97 -17.33
C ASP A 206 -4.68 -17.54 -17.02
N PHE A 207 -4.92 -17.25 -15.75
CA PHE A 207 -5.28 -15.91 -15.31
C PHE A 207 -4.04 -15.00 -15.22
N ASP A 208 -2.92 -15.51 -14.71
CA ASP A 208 -1.64 -14.81 -14.67
C ASP A 208 -1.23 -14.31 -16.07
N ASP A 209 -1.51 -15.10 -17.14
CA ASP A 209 -1.23 -14.70 -18.53
C ASP A 209 -1.93 -13.40 -18.92
N LYS A 210 -3.18 -13.25 -18.50
CA LYS A 210 -3.95 -12.03 -18.74
C LYS A 210 -3.37 -10.83 -17.98
N TYR A 211 -2.99 -11.03 -16.72
CA TYR A 211 -2.37 -9.99 -15.91
C TYR A 211 -1.04 -9.53 -16.51
N ILE A 212 -0.13 -10.46 -16.82
CA ILE A 212 1.16 -10.14 -17.47
C ILE A 212 0.97 -9.40 -18.79
N ALA A 213 -0.04 -9.78 -19.56
CA ALA A 213 -0.36 -9.07 -20.81
C ALA A 213 -0.78 -7.61 -20.55
N GLN A 214 -1.47 -7.31 -19.45
CA GLN A 214 -1.80 -5.93 -19.09
C GLN A 214 -0.56 -5.12 -18.67
N LEU A 215 0.35 -5.73 -17.89
CA LEU A 215 1.61 -5.10 -17.53
C LEU A 215 2.40 -4.68 -18.77
N LYS A 216 2.58 -5.60 -19.70
CA LYS A 216 3.36 -5.37 -20.94
C LYS A 216 2.77 -4.25 -21.82
N LYS A 217 1.47 -4.01 -21.78
CA LYS A 217 0.82 -2.89 -22.50
C LYS A 217 1.24 -1.52 -21.97
N GLN A 218 1.77 -1.44 -20.74
CA GLN A 218 2.21 -0.18 -20.16
C GLN A 218 3.61 0.24 -20.65
N SER A 219 4.41 -0.69 -21.20
CA SER A 219 5.71 -0.39 -21.82
C SER A 219 5.52 0.59 -22.99
N ILE A 220 6.35 1.63 -23.04
CA ILE A 220 6.27 2.70 -24.05
C ILE A 220 7.26 2.44 -25.19
N HIS A 221 8.47 1.99 -24.85
CA HIS A 221 9.56 1.72 -25.78
C HIS A 221 10.10 0.29 -25.61
N PRO A 222 9.26 -0.75 -25.78
CA PRO A 222 9.72 -2.13 -25.63
C PRO A 222 10.84 -2.52 -26.59
N GLU A 223 10.98 -1.82 -27.73
CA GLU A 223 12.03 -2.06 -28.72
C GLU A 223 13.44 -1.71 -28.23
N ILE A 224 13.58 -0.83 -27.23
CA ILE A 224 14.88 -0.47 -26.64
C ILE A 224 15.41 -1.61 -25.75
N ILE A 225 14.54 -2.36 -25.12
CA ILE A 225 14.90 -3.33 -24.10
C ILE A 225 15.84 -4.42 -24.64
N PRO A 226 15.54 -5.12 -25.77
CA PRO A 226 16.44 -6.15 -26.29
C PRO A 226 17.81 -5.64 -26.67
N GLU A 227 17.92 -4.38 -27.09
CA GLU A 227 19.20 -3.74 -27.41
C GLU A 227 20.08 -3.57 -26.17
N MET A 228 19.48 -3.09 -25.06
CA MET A 228 20.19 -2.76 -23.82
C MET A 228 20.29 -3.92 -22.83
N ALA A 229 19.44 -4.93 -22.95
CA ALA A 229 19.33 -6.03 -22.00
C ALA A 229 20.61 -6.85 -21.80
N LYS A 230 21.50 -6.88 -22.80
CA LYS A 230 22.79 -7.59 -22.72
C LYS A 230 23.77 -6.95 -21.75
N ASP A 231 23.67 -5.62 -21.59
CA ASP A 231 24.62 -4.81 -20.85
C ASP A 231 24.02 -4.25 -19.56
N MET A 232 22.72 -4.55 -19.28
CA MET A 232 22.01 -4.06 -18.12
C MET A 232 21.82 -5.17 -17.09
N LYS A 233 22.47 -5.03 -15.95
CA LYS A 233 22.41 -5.98 -14.85
C LYS A 233 21.43 -5.51 -13.77
N ILE A 234 20.44 -6.34 -13.51
CA ILE A 234 19.37 -6.08 -12.54
C ILE A 234 19.51 -7.08 -11.41
N VAL A 235 19.59 -6.62 -10.17
CA VAL A 235 19.43 -7.46 -8.97
C VAL A 235 18.02 -7.27 -8.46
N TYR A 236 17.35 -8.36 -8.13
CA TYR A 236 15.98 -8.34 -7.62
C TYR A 236 15.82 -9.24 -6.39
N THR A 237 15.12 -8.74 -5.38
CA THR A 237 14.64 -9.54 -4.26
C THR A 237 13.13 -9.41 -4.09
N PRO A 238 12.39 -10.53 -4.06
CA PRO A 238 10.97 -10.55 -3.70
C PRO A 238 10.71 -10.50 -2.18
N LEU A 239 11.73 -10.43 -1.34
CA LEU A 239 11.63 -10.50 0.13
C LEU A 239 10.69 -11.62 0.61
N HIS A 240 10.88 -12.84 0.05
CA HIS A 240 10.06 -14.04 0.30
C HIS A 240 8.57 -13.90 -0.11
N GLY A 241 8.22 -12.92 -0.93
CA GLY A 241 6.83 -12.56 -1.24
C GLY A 241 6.33 -12.99 -2.61
N THR A 242 5.18 -12.46 -2.96
CA THR A 242 4.40 -12.78 -4.17
C THR A 242 5.01 -12.25 -5.45
N GLY A 243 5.89 -11.24 -5.38
CA GLY A 243 6.51 -10.61 -6.55
C GLY A 243 7.46 -11.52 -7.34
N ASN A 244 7.97 -12.61 -6.75
CA ASN A 244 8.99 -13.47 -7.36
C ASN A 244 8.63 -13.93 -8.79
N ILE A 245 7.44 -14.47 -8.98
CA ILE A 245 7.03 -15.00 -10.30
C ILE A 245 6.67 -13.89 -11.28
N PRO A 246 5.74 -12.97 -10.99
CA PRO A 246 5.29 -11.97 -11.97
C PRO A 246 6.39 -11.00 -12.38
N VAL A 247 7.23 -10.52 -11.45
CA VAL A 247 8.34 -9.62 -11.77
C VAL A 247 9.35 -10.30 -12.69
N ARG A 248 9.81 -11.49 -12.34
CA ARG A 248 10.77 -12.22 -13.18
C ARG A 248 10.20 -12.60 -14.53
N ARG A 249 8.91 -12.90 -14.56
CA ARG A 249 8.21 -13.27 -15.80
C ARG A 249 8.10 -12.07 -16.74
N VAL A 250 7.61 -10.92 -16.27
CA VAL A 250 7.46 -9.73 -17.12
C VAL A 250 8.79 -9.23 -17.63
N LEU A 251 9.84 -9.20 -16.81
CA LEU A 251 11.18 -8.80 -17.24
C LEU A 251 11.74 -9.75 -18.32
N ARG A 252 11.62 -11.05 -18.12
CA ARG A 252 12.04 -12.07 -19.11
C ARG A 252 11.27 -11.93 -20.43
N GLU A 253 9.95 -11.76 -20.37
CA GLU A 253 9.11 -11.66 -21.57
C GLU A 253 9.33 -10.37 -22.35
N LEU A 254 9.84 -9.31 -21.70
CA LEU A 254 10.28 -8.08 -22.38
C LEU A 254 11.70 -8.17 -22.95
N GLY A 255 12.48 -9.18 -22.54
CA GLY A 255 13.81 -9.44 -23.09
C GLY A 255 14.98 -9.08 -22.17
N PHE A 256 14.75 -8.74 -20.90
CA PHE A 256 15.83 -8.60 -19.92
C PHE A 256 16.47 -9.96 -19.62
N THR A 257 17.76 -10.10 -19.90
CA THR A 257 18.49 -11.37 -19.80
C THR A 257 19.40 -11.47 -18.59
N GLN A 258 19.78 -10.35 -17.97
CA GLN A 258 20.69 -10.30 -16.83
C GLN A 258 19.94 -9.89 -15.55
N VAL A 259 18.99 -10.72 -15.13
CA VAL A 259 18.23 -10.56 -13.88
C VAL A 259 18.74 -11.55 -12.85
N TYR A 260 19.40 -11.05 -11.84
CA TYR A 260 20.00 -11.80 -10.73
C TYR A 260 19.06 -11.72 -9.52
N VAL A 261 18.51 -12.84 -9.11
CA VAL A 261 17.58 -12.91 -7.97
C VAL A 261 18.34 -13.32 -6.72
N VAL A 262 18.06 -12.68 -5.59
CA VAL A 262 18.60 -13.08 -4.29
C VAL A 262 18.04 -14.45 -3.92
N GLU A 263 18.85 -15.48 -4.03
CA GLU A 263 18.42 -16.90 -3.94
C GLU A 263 17.82 -17.23 -2.58
N GLU A 264 18.40 -16.69 -1.49
CA GLU A 264 17.94 -16.90 -0.11
C GLU A 264 16.55 -16.29 0.15
N GLN A 265 16.16 -15.26 -0.63
CA GLN A 265 14.88 -14.53 -0.49
C GLN A 265 13.86 -14.88 -1.55
N LYS A 266 14.23 -15.69 -2.53
CA LYS A 266 13.42 -16.03 -3.69
C LYS A 266 12.23 -16.93 -3.35
N LYS A 267 12.45 -17.89 -2.45
CA LYS A 267 11.40 -18.82 -2.05
C LYS A 267 10.43 -18.13 -1.09
N PRO A 268 9.10 -18.24 -1.33
CA PRO A 268 8.11 -17.76 -0.39
C PRO A 268 8.28 -18.39 1.00
N ASP A 269 8.33 -17.55 2.03
CA ASP A 269 8.48 -18.00 3.41
C ASP A 269 7.88 -16.95 4.37
N GLY A 270 6.77 -17.31 5.02
CA GLY A 270 6.05 -16.44 5.95
C GLY A 270 6.77 -16.14 7.26
N THR A 271 7.90 -16.81 7.52
CA THR A 271 8.75 -16.49 8.68
C THR A 271 9.77 -15.39 8.41
N PHE A 272 9.96 -15.01 7.13
CA PHE A 272 10.91 -13.99 6.67
C PHE A 272 12.31 -14.15 7.31
N PRO A 273 12.96 -15.32 7.16
CA PRO A 273 14.12 -15.69 7.99
C PRO A 273 15.36 -14.83 7.75
N THR A 274 15.39 -14.07 6.67
CA THR A 274 16.56 -13.26 6.28
C THR A 274 16.44 -11.78 6.65
N VAL A 275 15.26 -11.34 7.11
CA VAL A 275 15.00 -9.93 7.43
C VAL A 275 14.11 -9.81 8.67
N PRO A 276 14.34 -8.83 9.55
CA PRO A 276 13.43 -8.56 10.66
C PRO A 276 12.08 -8.03 10.21
N TYR A 277 12.09 -7.22 9.13
CA TYR A 277 10.91 -6.65 8.49
C TYR A 277 11.04 -6.80 6.97
N PRO A 278 10.07 -7.41 6.29
CA PRO A 278 10.08 -7.55 4.82
C PRO A 278 9.61 -6.24 4.14
N ASN A 279 10.24 -5.13 4.48
CA ASN A 279 9.88 -3.78 4.04
C ASN A 279 11.01 -3.17 3.20
N PRO A 280 10.79 -2.85 1.91
CA PRO A 280 11.79 -2.17 1.09
C PRO A 280 12.24 -0.79 1.60
N GLU A 281 11.51 -0.18 2.54
CA GLU A 281 11.91 1.05 3.21
C GLU A 281 12.96 0.82 4.33
N ASP A 282 13.11 -0.44 4.81
CA ASP A 282 14.05 -0.81 5.87
C ASP A 282 15.43 -1.14 5.27
N GLU A 283 16.47 -0.46 5.73
CA GLU A 283 17.85 -0.69 5.27
C GLU A 283 18.30 -2.15 5.45
N ASN A 284 17.83 -2.84 6.50
CA ASN A 284 18.17 -4.24 6.74
C ASN A 284 17.64 -5.19 5.67
N ALA A 285 16.56 -4.83 4.98
CA ALA A 285 16.00 -5.63 3.90
C ALA A 285 16.95 -5.78 2.70
N TRP A 286 17.90 -4.86 2.56
CA TRP A 286 18.79 -4.77 1.41
C TRP A 286 20.11 -5.52 1.55
N THR A 287 20.45 -6.03 2.73
CA THR A 287 21.77 -6.62 3.03
C THR A 287 22.20 -7.66 2.00
N LEU A 288 21.36 -8.63 1.68
CA LEU A 288 21.68 -9.69 0.70
C LEU A 288 21.65 -9.17 -0.74
N ALA A 289 20.69 -8.33 -1.07
CA ALA A 289 20.58 -7.75 -2.41
C ALA A 289 21.78 -6.85 -2.74
N MET A 290 22.23 -6.04 -1.79
CA MET A 290 23.41 -5.19 -1.96
C MET A 290 24.72 -5.98 -2.06
N LYS A 291 24.84 -7.10 -1.33
CA LYS A 291 25.97 -8.02 -1.50
C LYS A 291 26.00 -8.56 -2.92
N LEU A 292 24.90 -9.11 -3.39
CA LEU A 292 24.80 -9.64 -4.76
C LEU A 292 25.03 -8.54 -5.81
N ALA A 293 24.51 -7.33 -5.59
CA ALA A 293 24.69 -6.19 -6.49
C ALA A 293 26.18 -5.83 -6.69
N LYS A 294 26.95 -5.85 -5.62
CA LYS A 294 28.41 -5.62 -5.67
C LYS A 294 29.16 -6.76 -6.38
N GLU A 295 28.74 -8.01 -6.16
CA GLU A 295 29.35 -9.19 -6.80
C GLU A 295 29.14 -9.19 -8.33
N VAL A 296 27.95 -8.84 -8.79
CA VAL A 296 27.65 -8.84 -10.24
C VAL A 296 27.89 -7.50 -10.90
N ASP A 297 28.20 -6.46 -10.14
CA ASP A 297 28.30 -5.08 -10.61
C ASP A 297 27.00 -4.61 -11.27
N ALA A 298 25.91 -4.61 -10.48
CA ALA A 298 24.57 -4.31 -10.96
C ALA A 298 24.36 -2.82 -11.28
N ASP A 299 23.57 -2.52 -12.29
CA ASP A 299 23.12 -1.15 -12.61
C ASP A 299 22.02 -0.67 -11.64
N ILE A 300 21.09 -1.58 -11.31
CA ILE A 300 19.97 -1.32 -10.43
C ILE A 300 19.70 -2.51 -9.51
N VAL A 301 19.17 -2.21 -8.32
CA VAL A 301 18.77 -3.19 -7.31
C VAL A 301 17.33 -2.90 -6.91
N LEU A 302 16.49 -3.91 -6.95
CA LEU A 302 15.05 -3.80 -6.78
C LEU A 302 14.57 -4.74 -5.69
N ALA A 303 13.61 -4.28 -4.88
CA ALA A 303 12.94 -5.08 -3.86
C ALA A 303 11.43 -4.83 -3.87
N THR A 304 10.64 -5.90 -3.77
CA THR A 304 9.20 -5.80 -3.55
C THR A 304 8.83 -6.35 -2.19
N ASP A 305 7.81 -5.78 -1.54
CA ASP A 305 7.29 -6.30 -0.28
C ASP A 305 6.46 -7.59 -0.48
N PRO A 306 6.03 -8.28 0.59
CA PRO A 306 5.42 -9.61 0.47
C PRO A 306 4.18 -9.70 -0.41
N ASP A 307 3.33 -8.70 -0.47
CA ASP A 307 2.15 -8.65 -1.34
C ASP A 307 2.38 -7.88 -2.64
N ALA A 308 3.65 -7.47 -2.89
CA ALA A 308 4.16 -6.87 -4.12
C ALA A 308 3.34 -5.66 -4.60
N ASP A 309 2.93 -4.80 -3.67
CA ASP A 309 2.32 -3.52 -3.98
C ASP A 309 3.31 -2.34 -3.87
N ARG A 310 4.54 -2.55 -3.35
CA ARG A 310 5.61 -1.55 -3.17
C ARG A 310 6.90 -1.95 -3.86
N LEU A 311 7.60 -0.95 -4.38
CA LEU A 311 8.90 -1.10 -5.03
C LEU A 311 9.96 -0.23 -4.36
N GLY A 312 10.96 -0.86 -3.76
CA GLY A 312 12.20 -0.20 -3.34
C GLY A 312 13.28 -0.29 -4.42
N VAL A 313 14.14 0.72 -4.49
CA VAL A 313 15.13 0.90 -5.57
C VAL A 313 16.46 1.41 -5.04
N HIS A 314 17.54 0.78 -5.49
CA HIS A 314 18.87 1.37 -5.46
C HIS A 314 19.45 1.41 -6.88
N THR A 315 20.17 2.46 -7.19
CA THR A 315 20.83 2.64 -8.48
C THR A 315 22.29 2.98 -8.29
N LYS A 316 23.14 2.52 -9.20
CA LYS A 316 24.57 2.79 -9.14
C LYS A 316 24.87 4.21 -9.57
N ASP A 317 25.62 4.95 -8.77
CA ASP A 317 26.31 6.16 -9.18
C ASP A 317 27.69 5.77 -9.78
N THR A 318 27.85 5.92 -11.08
CA THR A 318 29.09 5.54 -11.77
C THR A 318 30.27 6.45 -11.46
N LYS A 319 30.03 7.64 -10.89
CA LYS A 319 31.09 8.58 -10.50
C LYS A 319 31.77 8.18 -9.19
N THR A 320 30.97 7.68 -8.24
CA THR A 320 31.46 7.28 -6.91
C THR A 320 31.62 5.77 -6.78
N GLY A 321 30.90 4.98 -7.60
CA GLY A 321 30.80 3.53 -7.47
C GLY A 321 29.81 3.07 -6.38
N GLU A 322 29.19 4.01 -5.68
CA GLU A 322 28.23 3.72 -4.60
C GLU A 322 26.82 3.48 -5.16
N TYR A 323 25.98 2.83 -4.38
CA TYR A 323 24.55 2.65 -4.68
C TYR A 323 23.73 3.69 -3.93
N ILE A 324 22.95 4.45 -4.67
CA ILE A 324 22.06 5.49 -4.15
C ILE A 324 20.67 4.88 -3.90
N SER A 325 20.18 4.97 -2.67
CA SER A 325 18.82 4.58 -2.31
C SER A 325 17.82 5.62 -2.81
N PHE A 326 16.79 5.18 -3.53
CA PHE A 326 15.71 6.04 -3.99
C PHE A 326 14.54 5.98 -3.01
N THR A 327 13.95 7.14 -2.73
CA THR A 327 12.64 7.19 -2.07
C THR A 327 11.54 6.77 -3.06
N GLY A 328 10.35 6.45 -2.54
CA GLY A 328 9.18 6.18 -3.38
C GLY A 328 8.86 7.34 -4.33
N ASN A 329 9.03 8.59 -3.85
CA ASN A 329 8.84 9.78 -4.66
C ASN A 329 9.85 9.86 -5.81
N MET A 330 11.12 9.57 -5.57
CA MET A 330 12.14 9.61 -6.63
C MET A 330 11.87 8.59 -7.73
N SER A 331 11.62 7.34 -7.38
CA SER A 331 11.31 6.28 -8.35
C SER A 331 9.99 6.53 -9.08
N GLY A 332 8.95 6.93 -8.34
CA GLY A 332 7.64 7.25 -8.91
C GLY A 332 7.69 8.44 -9.86
N MET A 333 8.41 9.51 -9.52
CA MET A 333 8.53 10.68 -10.39
C MET A 333 9.38 10.43 -11.63
N LEU A 334 10.41 9.57 -11.56
CA LEU A 334 11.14 9.14 -12.76
C LEU A 334 10.22 8.40 -13.75
N ILE A 335 9.37 7.51 -13.25
CA ILE A 335 8.41 6.79 -14.09
C ILE A 335 7.37 7.78 -14.65
N ALA A 336 6.82 8.66 -13.81
CA ALA A 336 5.81 9.64 -14.21
C ALA A 336 6.33 10.58 -15.31
N GLU A 337 7.50 11.18 -15.11
CA GLU A 337 8.13 12.09 -16.07
C GLU A 337 8.42 11.39 -17.39
N TYR A 338 8.96 10.16 -17.32
CA TYR A 338 9.22 9.36 -18.50
C TYR A 338 7.93 9.09 -19.30
N ILE A 339 6.85 8.66 -18.64
CA ILE A 339 5.57 8.39 -19.29
C ILE A 339 5.03 9.65 -19.95
N LEU A 340 4.99 10.77 -19.23
CA LEU A 340 4.44 12.03 -19.74
C LEU A 340 5.25 12.55 -20.91
N ARG A 341 6.59 12.55 -20.77
CA ARG A 341 7.51 13.00 -21.81
C ARG A 341 7.42 12.16 -23.10
N GLU A 342 7.53 10.85 -22.97
CA GLU A 342 7.58 9.98 -24.14
C GLU A 342 6.22 9.88 -24.84
N ARG A 343 5.12 9.86 -24.10
CA ARG A 343 3.78 9.93 -24.69
C ARG A 343 3.52 11.27 -25.41
N THR A 344 4.03 12.38 -24.85
CA THR A 344 3.95 13.69 -25.53
C THR A 344 4.75 13.67 -26.83
N LYS A 345 5.99 13.15 -26.82
CA LYS A 345 6.83 13.04 -28.03
C LYS A 345 6.25 12.15 -29.10
N THR A 346 5.62 11.04 -28.72
CA THR A 346 5.04 10.07 -29.65
C THR A 346 3.59 10.42 -30.08
N GLY A 347 3.00 11.47 -29.50
CA GLY A 347 1.62 11.85 -29.76
C GLY A 347 0.57 10.86 -29.25
N THR A 348 0.93 10.07 -28.23
CA THR A 348 0.06 9.05 -27.61
C THR A 348 -0.52 9.49 -26.26
N MET A 349 -0.33 10.76 -25.89
CA MET A 349 -0.95 11.32 -24.71
C MET A 349 -2.47 11.37 -24.89
N PRO A 350 -3.28 10.86 -23.94
CA PRO A 350 -4.73 10.96 -24.04
C PRO A 350 -5.21 12.42 -23.89
N GLU A 351 -6.44 12.68 -24.25
CA GLU A 351 -7.10 13.96 -23.97
C GLU A 351 -7.28 14.13 -22.46
N ASN A 352 -7.15 15.36 -21.95
CA ASN A 352 -7.30 15.69 -20.53
C ASN A 352 -6.55 14.71 -19.59
N PRO A 353 -5.21 14.52 -19.78
CA PRO A 353 -4.44 13.58 -18.99
C PRO A 353 -4.38 14.00 -17.52
N ALA A 354 -4.41 13.03 -16.61
CA ALA A 354 -4.26 13.27 -15.18
C ALA A 354 -3.13 12.40 -14.57
N LEU A 355 -2.32 13.07 -13.75
CA LEU A 355 -1.43 12.49 -12.77
C LEU A 355 -2.13 12.57 -11.41
N VAL A 356 -2.13 11.50 -10.62
CA VAL A 356 -2.80 11.47 -9.31
C VAL A 356 -1.79 11.15 -8.23
N GLU A 357 -1.79 11.95 -7.14
CA GLU A 357 -0.93 11.68 -5.99
C GLU A 357 -1.65 11.96 -4.67
N THR A 358 -1.04 11.56 -3.54
CA THR A 358 -1.57 11.94 -2.23
C THR A 358 -1.03 13.32 -1.81
N ILE A 359 -1.77 14.00 -0.92
CA ILE A 359 -1.39 15.31 -0.37
C ILE A 359 -0.04 15.33 0.37
N VAL A 360 0.59 14.17 0.60
CA VAL A 360 1.88 14.03 1.28
C VAL A 360 2.96 13.41 0.39
N THR A 361 2.74 13.39 -0.92
CA THR A 361 3.69 12.78 -1.87
C THR A 361 4.80 13.76 -2.23
N THR A 362 4.71 14.51 -3.34
CA THR A 362 5.80 15.43 -3.70
C THR A 362 5.36 16.59 -4.57
N ASP A 363 5.77 17.80 -4.22
CA ASP A 363 5.50 19.00 -5.03
C ASP A 363 6.26 19.00 -6.39
N MET A 364 7.21 18.09 -6.60
CA MET A 364 7.82 17.88 -7.93
C MET A 364 6.77 17.49 -8.95
N ALA A 365 5.73 16.75 -8.56
CA ALA A 365 4.64 16.36 -9.43
C ALA A 365 3.90 17.57 -10.03
N LYS A 366 3.77 18.68 -9.28
CA LYS A 366 3.18 19.94 -9.77
C LYS A 366 3.98 20.51 -10.94
N ALA A 367 5.32 20.54 -10.79
CA ALA A 367 6.21 21.07 -11.82
C ALA A 367 6.23 20.17 -13.08
N VAL A 368 6.26 18.84 -12.89
CA VAL A 368 6.25 17.87 -13.98
C VAL A 368 4.91 17.87 -14.72
N ALA A 369 3.78 17.87 -14.00
CA ALA A 369 2.46 17.90 -14.60
C ALA A 369 2.23 19.18 -15.44
N ALA A 370 2.68 20.34 -14.93
CA ALA A 370 2.61 21.61 -15.64
C ALA A 370 3.40 21.60 -16.94
N GLU A 371 4.60 21.01 -16.96
CA GLU A 371 5.47 20.91 -18.16
C GLU A 371 4.76 20.16 -19.31
N TYR A 372 3.99 19.12 -19.00
CA TYR A 372 3.33 18.27 -20.00
C TYR A 372 1.83 18.53 -20.11
N ASN A 373 1.34 19.70 -19.67
CA ASN A 373 -0.08 20.07 -19.71
C ASN A 373 -1.01 18.96 -19.20
N THR A 374 -0.63 18.38 -18.07
CA THR A 374 -1.31 17.28 -17.40
C THR A 374 -1.96 17.82 -16.12
N ALA A 375 -3.21 17.45 -15.84
CA ALA A 375 -3.84 17.78 -14.58
C ALA A 375 -3.17 17.02 -13.44
N LEU A 376 -2.85 17.71 -12.34
CA LEU A 376 -2.46 17.06 -11.09
C LEU A 376 -3.68 17.01 -10.16
N ILE A 377 -4.03 15.81 -9.72
CA ILE A 377 -5.12 15.56 -8.78
C ILE A 377 -4.52 15.06 -7.48
N GLU A 378 -4.67 15.86 -6.40
CA GLU A 378 -4.24 15.48 -5.06
C GLU A 378 -5.41 14.81 -4.31
N VAL A 379 -5.13 13.69 -3.63
CA VAL A 379 -6.10 12.95 -2.82
C VAL A 379 -5.58 12.75 -1.39
N LEU A 380 -6.44 12.30 -0.47
CA LEU A 380 -6.00 11.92 0.87
C LEU A 380 -5.03 10.73 0.82
N THR A 381 -4.24 10.56 1.89
CA THR A 381 -3.26 9.48 2.03
C THR A 381 -3.92 8.10 1.93
N GLY A 382 -3.40 7.27 1.04
CA GLY A 382 -3.85 5.91 0.78
C GLY A 382 -4.27 5.71 -0.67
N PHE A 383 -3.71 4.68 -1.31
CA PHE A 383 -3.91 4.41 -2.74
C PHE A 383 -5.38 4.15 -3.12
N LYS A 384 -6.22 3.74 -2.15
CA LYS A 384 -7.67 3.58 -2.36
C LYS A 384 -8.34 4.84 -2.91
N TYR A 385 -7.86 6.02 -2.53
CA TYR A 385 -8.38 7.28 -3.06
C TYR A 385 -7.87 7.57 -4.48
N ILE A 386 -6.68 7.09 -4.84
CA ILE A 386 -6.22 7.10 -6.23
C ILE A 386 -7.10 6.15 -7.07
N GLY A 387 -7.37 4.94 -6.58
CA GLY A 387 -8.29 3.99 -7.21
C GLY A 387 -9.70 4.58 -7.39
N GLU A 388 -10.21 5.29 -6.40
CA GLU A 388 -11.49 6.01 -6.46
C GLU A 388 -11.50 7.09 -7.54
N GLN A 389 -10.40 7.85 -7.70
CA GLN A 389 -10.29 8.85 -8.78
C GLN A 389 -10.29 8.19 -10.17
N ILE A 390 -9.63 7.05 -10.33
CA ILE A 390 -9.67 6.33 -11.60
C ILE A 390 -11.11 5.92 -11.94
N ARG A 391 -11.87 5.41 -10.95
CA ARG A 391 -13.30 5.11 -11.14
C ARG A 391 -14.09 6.36 -11.52
N HIS A 392 -13.88 7.47 -10.80
CA HIS A 392 -14.54 8.74 -11.09
C HIS A 392 -14.28 9.23 -12.53
N PHE A 393 -13.05 9.07 -13.01
CA PHE A 393 -12.73 9.43 -14.39
C PHE A 393 -13.41 8.51 -15.40
N ASP A 394 -13.47 7.21 -15.13
CA ASP A 394 -14.19 6.24 -15.99
C ASP A 394 -15.69 6.56 -16.06
N GLU A 395 -16.33 6.99 -14.95
CA GLU A 395 -17.74 7.31 -14.87
C GLU A 395 -18.11 8.66 -15.50
N THR A 396 -17.23 9.65 -15.38
CA THR A 396 -17.53 11.05 -15.77
C THR A 396 -16.88 11.47 -17.07
N GLY A 397 -15.78 10.84 -17.48
CA GLY A 397 -14.95 11.28 -18.59
C GLY A 397 -14.20 12.60 -18.33
N ALA A 398 -14.13 13.07 -17.09
CA ALA A 398 -13.49 14.34 -16.74
C ALA A 398 -12.00 14.38 -17.08
N HIS A 399 -11.32 13.27 -16.86
CA HIS A 399 -9.90 13.10 -17.14
C HIS A 399 -9.59 11.67 -17.62
N HIS A 400 -8.39 11.50 -18.21
CA HIS A 400 -7.81 10.20 -18.48
C HIS A 400 -6.62 9.98 -17.53
N TYR A 401 -6.72 8.97 -16.67
CA TYR A 401 -5.64 8.59 -15.79
C TYR A 401 -4.42 8.11 -16.58
N VAL A 402 -3.25 8.67 -16.27
CA VAL A 402 -1.98 8.29 -16.89
C VAL A 402 -1.10 7.53 -15.91
N PHE A 403 -0.95 8.07 -14.70
CA PHE A 403 -0.12 7.49 -13.66
C PHE A 403 -0.55 8.02 -12.28
N GLY A 404 -0.33 7.22 -11.25
CA GLY A 404 -0.55 7.63 -9.86
C GLY A 404 0.49 7.06 -8.93
N LEU A 405 0.82 7.81 -7.88
CA LEU A 405 1.85 7.46 -6.93
C LEU A 405 1.52 7.91 -5.51
N GLU A 406 2.09 7.21 -4.55
CA GLU A 406 2.14 7.61 -3.13
C GLU A 406 3.57 7.54 -2.60
N GLU A 407 3.86 8.32 -1.57
CA GLU A 407 5.20 8.44 -0.95
C GLU A 407 5.72 7.10 -0.42
N SER A 408 4.82 6.20 -0.04
CA SER A 408 5.13 4.90 0.57
C SER A 408 5.47 3.81 -0.46
N TYR A 409 6.28 4.17 -1.48
CA TYR A 409 6.87 3.25 -2.46
C TYR A 409 5.87 2.57 -3.40
N GLY A 410 4.65 3.12 -3.52
CA GLY A 410 3.59 2.55 -4.36
C GLY A 410 3.21 3.42 -5.54
N CYS A 411 3.01 2.80 -6.70
CA CYS A 411 2.50 3.47 -7.90
C CYS A 411 1.73 2.52 -8.80
N LEU A 412 1.01 3.09 -9.76
CA LEU A 412 0.27 2.35 -10.79
C LEU A 412 0.35 3.08 -12.14
N ALA A 413 0.78 2.37 -13.17
CA ALA A 413 0.66 2.78 -14.56
C ALA A 413 -0.52 2.05 -15.21
N GLY A 414 -1.39 2.78 -15.92
CA GLY A 414 -2.58 2.20 -16.55
C GLY A 414 -3.76 2.01 -15.58
N THR A 415 -4.85 1.46 -16.12
CA THR A 415 -6.16 1.39 -15.42
C THR A 415 -6.70 -0.02 -15.26
N TYR A 416 -5.89 -1.06 -15.54
CA TYR A 416 -6.29 -2.47 -15.44
C TYR A 416 -6.53 -2.90 -13.99
N ALA A 417 -5.83 -2.32 -13.04
CA ALA A 417 -5.98 -2.47 -11.59
C ALA A 417 -6.34 -1.13 -10.94
N ARG A 418 -6.64 -1.15 -9.64
CA ARG A 418 -7.01 0.02 -8.82
C ARG A 418 -6.23 0.11 -7.52
N ASP A 419 -5.13 -0.62 -7.44
CA ASP A 419 -4.18 -0.55 -6.32
C ASP A 419 -2.75 -0.49 -6.88
N LYS A 420 -1.80 -0.15 -6.01
CA LYS A 420 -0.37 -0.10 -6.31
C LYS A 420 0.07 -1.42 -6.92
N ASP A 421 0.93 -1.33 -7.92
CA ASP A 421 1.43 -2.51 -8.64
C ASP A 421 2.96 -2.46 -8.75
N ALA A 422 3.64 -3.23 -7.87
CA ALA A 422 5.10 -3.29 -7.90
C ALA A 422 5.63 -4.03 -9.15
N PRO A 423 5.05 -5.12 -9.67
CA PRO A 423 5.42 -5.69 -10.95
C PRO A 423 5.43 -4.70 -12.11
N VAL A 424 4.41 -3.84 -12.26
CA VAL A 424 4.42 -2.82 -13.31
C VAL A 424 5.44 -1.72 -13.03
N ALA A 425 5.62 -1.35 -11.77
CA ALA A 425 6.62 -0.36 -11.38
C ALA A 425 8.05 -0.84 -11.68
N VAL A 426 8.36 -2.10 -11.37
CA VAL A 426 9.63 -2.75 -11.74
C VAL A 426 9.83 -2.73 -13.25
N MET A 427 8.83 -3.16 -14.00
CA MET A 427 8.88 -3.19 -15.46
C MET A 427 9.16 -1.81 -16.06
N MET A 428 8.39 -0.81 -15.64
CA MET A 428 8.52 0.57 -16.12
C MET A 428 9.88 1.16 -15.75
N LEU A 429 10.33 0.96 -14.50
CA LEU A 429 11.62 1.50 -14.07
C LEU A 429 12.81 0.84 -14.78
N CYS A 430 12.72 -0.47 -15.08
CA CYS A 430 13.72 -1.15 -15.89
C CYS A 430 13.76 -0.62 -17.33
N GLU A 431 12.61 -0.29 -17.92
CA GLU A 431 12.53 0.38 -19.22
C GLU A 431 13.15 1.78 -19.18
N VAL A 432 12.83 2.57 -18.15
CA VAL A 432 13.43 3.90 -17.91
C VAL A 432 14.96 3.77 -17.79
N ALA A 433 15.45 2.77 -17.04
CA ALA A 433 16.88 2.53 -16.89
C ALA A 433 17.55 2.14 -18.23
N ALA A 434 16.91 1.29 -19.02
CA ALA A 434 17.38 0.93 -20.37
C ALA A 434 17.41 2.15 -21.30
N TYR A 435 16.37 3.00 -21.24
CA TYR A 435 16.30 4.23 -22.03
C TYR A 435 17.46 5.19 -21.72
N TYR A 436 17.75 5.41 -20.44
CA TYR A 436 18.86 6.29 -20.05
C TYR A 436 20.24 5.63 -20.26
N LYS A 437 20.36 4.33 -20.05
CA LYS A 437 21.59 3.59 -20.33
C LYS A 437 21.99 3.69 -21.80
N LYS A 438 21.03 3.66 -22.72
CA LYS A 438 21.27 3.92 -24.15
C LYS A 438 21.89 5.30 -24.40
N GLN A 439 21.67 6.26 -23.53
CA GLN A 439 22.24 7.62 -23.58
C GLN A 439 23.53 7.75 -22.74
N GLY A 440 24.04 6.65 -22.18
CA GLY A 440 25.22 6.66 -21.31
C GLY A 440 24.98 7.21 -19.91
N LYS A 441 23.72 7.22 -19.45
CA LYS A 441 23.27 7.72 -18.15
C LYS A 441 22.72 6.60 -17.26
N THR A 442 22.83 6.77 -15.95
CA THR A 442 22.16 5.94 -14.95
C THR A 442 20.81 6.54 -14.55
N LEU A 443 20.02 5.81 -13.74
CA LEU A 443 18.81 6.39 -13.12
C LEU A 443 19.16 7.54 -12.17
N TRP A 444 20.34 7.50 -11.52
CA TRP A 444 20.79 8.61 -10.68
C TRP A 444 21.09 9.85 -11.50
N ASP A 445 21.79 9.71 -12.65
CA ASP A 445 22.00 10.84 -13.56
C ASP A 445 20.66 11.41 -14.05
N ALA A 446 19.69 10.56 -14.36
CA ALA A 446 18.36 10.99 -14.77
C ALA A 446 17.63 11.76 -13.66
N MET A 447 17.78 11.31 -12.40
CA MET A 447 17.19 12.02 -11.24
C MET A 447 17.85 13.38 -11.01
N LEU A 448 19.17 13.47 -11.19
CA LEU A 448 19.89 14.74 -11.12
C LEU A 448 19.44 15.72 -12.22
N ASP A 449 19.24 15.24 -13.47
CA ASP A 449 18.66 16.07 -14.53
C ASP A 449 17.25 16.59 -14.17
N MET A 450 16.43 15.77 -13.52
CA MET A 450 15.11 16.20 -13.05
C MET A 450 15.20 17.26 -11.95
N TYR A 451 16.10 17.10 -10.98
CA TYR A 451 16.34 18.11 -9.95
C TYR A 451 16.81 19.43 -10.55
N GLU A 452 17.72 19.39 -11.50
CA GLU A 452 18.19 20.60 -12.20
C GLU A 452 17.07 21.29 -12.97
N LYS A 453 16.22 20.51 -13.64
CA LYS A 453 15.12 21.04 -14.46
C LYS A 453 13.95 21.56 -13.65
N TYR A 454 13.48 20.82 -12.64
CA TYR A 454 12.23 21.11 -11.92
C TYR A 454 12.45 21.74 -10.53
N GLY A 455 13.61 21.54 -9.93
CA GLY A 455 13.99 21.98 -8.59
C GLY A 455 14.34 20.82 -7.67
N TYR A 456 15.09 21.11 -6.63
CA TYR A 456 15.59 20.13 -5.66
C TYR A 456 14.55 19.89 -4.57
N TYR A 457 13.54 19.09 -4.89
CA TYR A 457 12.50 18.68 -3.93
C TYR A 457 13.02 17.55 -3.05
N LYS A 458 12.69 17.62 -1.77
CA LYS A 458 13.02 16.58 -0.79
C LYS A 458 11.91 16.44 0.23
N GLU A 459 11.51 15.20 0.49
CA GLU A 459 10.48 14.87 1.44
C GLU A 459 11.04 14.03 2.59
N GLY A 460 10.35 14.04 3.73
CA GLY A 460 10.71 13.30 4.92
C GLY A 460 9.50 12.89 5.75
N LEU A 461 9.70 11.89 6.58
CA LEU A 461 8.72 11.36 7.51
C LEU A 461 9.34 11.25 8.90
N ALA A 462 8.60 11.70 9.91
CA ALA A 462 8.87 11.38 11.31
C ALA A 462 7.65 10.67 11.92
N THR A 463 7.89 9.69 12.77
CA THR A 463 6.83 8.98 13.49
C THR A 463 7.11 9.04 14.98
N VAL A 464 6.14 9.52 15.75
CA VAL A 464 6.16 9.47 17.21
C VAL A 464 5.20 8.39 17.66
N THR A 465 5.72 7.43 18.45
CA THR A 465 4.93 6.31 19.00
C THR A 465 4.81 6.50 20.50
N LEU A 466 3.59 6.59 20.99
CA LEU A 466 3.27 6.67 22.43
C LEU A 466 2.68 5.32 22.85
N LYS A 467 2.99 4.86 24.09
CA LYS A 467 2.55 3.54 24.56
C LYS A 467 1.23 3.61 25.34
N GLY A 468 0.41 2.57 25.16
CA GLY A 468 -0.79 2.33 25.96
C GLY A 468 -1.99 3.25 25.63
N ILE A 469 -3.04 3.13 26.42
CA ILE A 469 -4.30 3.91 26.26
C ILE A 469 -4.04 5.41 26.43
N ASP A 470 -3.16 5.79 27.33
CA ASP A 470 -2.74 7.17 27.54
C ASP A 470 -2.08 7.76 26.26
N GLY A 471 -1.46 6.92 25.43
CA GLY A 471 -0.86 7.31 24.15
C GLY A 471 -1.89 7.84 23.16
N PHE A 472 -3.03 7.18 23.02
CA PHE A 472 -4.13 7.66 22.16
C PHE A 472 -4.67 9.02 22.62
N GLN A 473 -4.89 9.16 23.94
CA GLN A 473 -5.40 10.42 24.53
C GLN A 473 -4.42 11.58 24.31
N LYS A 474 -3.12 11.33 24.47
CA LYS A 474 -2.09 12.34 24.22
C LYS A 474 -2.06 12.74 22.74
N ILE A 475 -2.11 11.78 21.81
CA ILE A 475 -2.15 12.08 20.37
C ILE A 475 -3.39 12.91 20.03
N GLN A 476 -4.55 12.59 20.61
CA GLN A 476 -5.77 13.36 20.39
C GLN A 476 -5.60 14.80 20.92
N ALA A 477 -5.05 14.95 22.13
CA ALA A 477 -4.78 16.27 22.72
C ALA A 477 -3.79 17.09 21.86
N MET A 478 -2.75 16.45 21.30
CA MET A 478 -1.82 17.09 20.37
C MET A 478 -2.54 17.60 19.11
N MET A 479 -3.40 16.77 18.49
CA MET A 479 -4.17 17.17 17.31
C MET A 479 -5.12 18.32 17.62
N ASP A 480 -5.73 18.32 18.80
CA ASP A 480 -6.64 19.38 19.23
C ASP A 480 -5.89 20.69 19.51
N ASP A 481 -4.68 20.62 20.08
CA ASP A 481 -3.81 21.79 20.27
C ASP A 481 -3.36 22.38 18.93
N PHE A 482 -2.90 21.58 18.00
CA PHE A 482 -2.54 22.03 16.65
C PHE A 482 -3.71 22.73 15.91
N ARG A 483 -4.96 22.30 16.16
CA ARG A 483 -6.16 22.95 15.61
C ARG A 483 -6.47 24.28 16.26
N GLN A 484 -6.44 24.30 17.61
CA GLN A 484 -6.81 25.48 18.38
C GLN A 484 -5.73 26.56 18.31
N ASN A 485 -4.47 26.15 18.27
CA ASN A 485 -3.29 26.99 18.28
C ASN A 485 -2.37 26.73 17.07
N PRO A 486 -2.85 26.95 15.83
CA PRO A 486 -2.04 26.66 14.66
C PRO A 486 -0.72 27.45 14.72
N PRO A 487 0.42 26.80 14.46
CA PRO A 487 1.73 27.43 14.52
C PRO A 487 1.82 28.55 13.47
N LYS A 488 2.46 29.67 13.84
CA LYS A 488 2.76 30.75 12.89
C LYS A 488 4.08 30.54 12.17
N LYS A 489 4.96 29.73 12.75
CA LYS A 489 6.28 29.40 12.22
C LYS A 489 6.65 27.96 12.57
N LEU A 490 7.27 27.25 11.62
CA LEU A 490 7.80 25.89 11.78
C LEU A 490 9.25 25.89 11.30
N GLY A 491 10.21 25.67 12.22
CA GLY A 491 11.62 25.87 11.93
C GLY A 491 11.88 27.30 11.47
N ASP A 492 12.50 27.46 10.32
CA ASP A 492 12.79 28.76 9.72
C ASP A 492 11.67 29.30 8.81
N PHE A 493 10.61 28.50 8.57
CA PHE A 493 9.53 28.84 7.64
C PHE A 493 8.35 29.50 8.34
N GLU A 494 7.85 30.60 7.79
CA GLU A 494 6.56 31.18 8.17
C GLU A 494 5.42 30.28 7.62
N VAL A 495 4.34 30.12 8.41
CA VAL A 495 3.13 29.42 7.97
C VAL A 495 2.24 30.39 7.21
N LEU A 496 2.00 30.12 5.94
CA LEU A 496 1.19 30.96 5.06
C LEU A 496 -0.30 30.64 5.16
N ALA A 497 -0.61 29.33 5.20
CA ALA A 497 -1.98 28.82 5.34
C ALA A 497 -1.97 27.47 6.04
N TYR A 498 -3.14 27.07 6.54
CA TYR A 498 -3.33 25.69 7.00
C TYR A 498 -4.61 25.09 6.43
N ARG A 499 -4.61 23.77 6.29
CA ARG A 499 -5.78 22.97 5.91
C ARG A 499 -6.14 22.04 7.07
N ASP A 500 -7.36 22.13 7.57
CA ASP A 500 -7.95 21.15 8.48
C ASP A 500 -8.97 20.32 7.71
N TYR A 501 -8.58 19.11 7.34
CA TYR A 501 -9.44 18.21 6.57
C TYR A 501 -10.61 17.65 7.39
N LYS A 502 -10.53 17.67 8.73
CA LYS A 502 -11.64 17.26 9.58
C LYS A 502 -12.80 18.25 9.53
N GLU A 503 -12.47 19.54 9.50
CA GLU A 503 -13.43 20.64 9.49
C GLU A 503 -13.71 21.17 8.07
N ASP A 504 -13.08 20.57 7.04
CA ASP A 504 -13.14 21.01 5.64
C ASP A 504 -12.81 22.50 5.45
N VAL A 505 -11.73 22.96 6.08
CA VAL A 505 -11.32 24.37 6.05
C VAL A 505 -9.85 24.50 5.63
N ARG A 506 -9.60 25.28 4.56
CA ARG A 506 -8.30 25.91 4.28
C ARG A 506 -8.38 27.38 4.71
N LYS A 507 -7.44 27.84 5.55
CA LYS A 507 -7.38 29.24 6.02
C LYS A 507 -6.05 29.87 5.66
N ASP A 508 -6.11 30.94 4.89
CA ASP A 508 -4.99 31.84 4.60
C ASP A 508 -4.74 32.75 5.82
N LEU A 509 -3.53 32.73 6.34
CA LEU A 509 -3.21 33.47 7.60
C LEU A 509 -2.96 34.95 7.38
N ALA A 510 -2.56 35.39 6.19
CA ALA A 510 -2.34 36.78 5.88
C ALA A 510 -3.66 37.55 5.68
N THR A 511 -4.61 36.92 4.98
CA THR A 511 -5.89 37.55 4.62
C THR A 511 -7.04 37.16 5.55
N GLY A 512 -6.91 36.03 6.28
CA GLY A 512 -7.97 35.42 7.08
C GLY A 512 -9.06 34.75 6.24
N LYS A 513 -8.91 34.66 4.91
CA LYS A 513 -9.86 34.01 4.00
C LYS A 513 -9.93 32.52 4.29
N THR A 514 -11.14 31.98 4.29
CA THR A 514 -11.40 30.54 4.42
C THR A 514 -12.05 30.00 3.15
N GLU A 515 -11.72 28.75 2.82
CA GLU A 515 -12.32 28.01 1.72
C GLU A 515 -12.37 26.51 2.07
N SER A 516 -13.16 25.71 1.35
CA SER A 516 -13.18 24.25 1.48
C SER A 516 -11.84 23.66 1.04
N THR A 517 -11.41 22.56 1.67
CA THR A 517 -10.25 21.76 1.24
C THR A 517 -10.52 20.99 -0.05
N GLY A 518 -11.80 20.74 -0.36
CA GLY A 518 -12.25 19.98 -1.54
C GLY A 518 -12.04 18.47 -1.43
N LEU A 519 -11.62 17.96 -0.26
CA LEU A 519 -11.39 16.53 -0.02
C LEU A 519 -12.29 16.01 1.10
N PRO A 520 -12.51 14.68 1.19
CA PRO A 520 -13.32 14.09 2.25
C PRO A 520 -12.79 14.41 3.65
N ALA A 521 -13.71 14.44 4.63
CA ALA A 521 -13.33 14.68 6.02
C ALA A 521 -12.35 13.62 6.55
N SER A 522 -11.23 14.06 7.10
CA SER A 522 -10.18 13.20 7.65
C SER A 522 -9.44 13.92 8.78
N ASN A 523 -9.01 13.16 9.81
CA ASN A 523 -8.25 13.75 10.94
C ASN A 523 -6.80 14.07 10.53
N VAL A 524 -6.63 15.04 9.63
CA VAL A 524 -5.36 15.46 9.05
C VAL A 524 -5.27 16.97 9.10
N LEU A 525 -4.10 17.49 9.45
CA LEU A 525 -3.73 18.90 9.37
C LEU A 525 -2.57 19.08 8.40
N TYR A 526 -2.62 20.09 7.56
CA TYR A 526 -1.59 20.41 6.59
C TYR A 526 -1.25 21.90 6.66
N TYR A 527 0.02 22.22 6.78
CA TYR A 527 0.55 23.58 6.85
C TYR A 527 1.29 23.91 5.57
N GLU A 528 0.84 24.95 4.88
CA GLU A 528 1.51 25.54 3.73
C GLU A 528 2.52 26.56 4.23
N LEU A 529 3.78 26.39 3.85
CA LEU A 529 4.90 27.18 4.36
C LEU A 529 5.52 28.02 3.24
N GLU A 530 6.39 28.99 3.63
CA GLU A 530 7.22 29.72 2.68
C GLU A 530 8.09 28.80 1.83
N ASP A 531 8.56 29.28 0.69
CA ASP A 531 9.47 28.59 -0.24
C ASP A 531 8.93 27.24 -0.79
N ASN A 532 7.60 27.09 -0.87
CA ASN A 532 6.92 25.83 -1.22
C ASN A 532 7.29 24.66 -0.28
N ALA A 533 7.60 24.98 0.98
CA ALA A 533 7.71 23.95 2.00
C ALA A 533 6.34 23.63 2.59
N TRP A 534 6.20 22.44 3.16
CA TRP A 534 4.96 22.01 3.81
C TRP A 534 5.20 21.00 4.92
N CYS A 535 4.25 20.93 5.84
CA CYS A 535 4.20 19.92 6.89
C CYS A 535 2.77 19.38 7.02
N CYS A 536 2.63 18.05 7.07
CA CYS A 536 1.34 17.40 7.29
C CYS A 536 1.39 16.53 8.54
N VAL A 537 0.36 16.64 9.38
CA VAL A 537 0.24 15.92 10.66
C VAL A 537 -0.95 14.96 10.57
N ARG A 538 -0.70 13.69 10.81
CA ARG A 538 -1.71 12.63 10.73
C ARG A 538 -1.55 11.59 11.83
N PRO A 539 -2.55 11.41 12.71
CA PRO A 539 -2.55 10.30 13.66
C PRO A 539 -2.88 8.97 12.96
N SER A 540 -2.38 7.87 13.50
CA SER A 540 -2.83 6.54 13.11
C SER A 540 -4.23 6.28 13.67
N GLY A 541 -5.11 5.64 12.88
CA GLY A 541 -6.44 5.25 13.34
C GLY A 541 -6.44 4.01 14.23
N THR A 542 -5.39 3.18 14.18
CA THR A 542 -5.35 1.86 14.80
C THR A 542 -4.25 1.70 15.86
N GLU A 543 -3.25 2.55 15.85
CA GLU A 543 -2.08 2.47 16.75
C GLU A 543 -1.86 3.84 17.42
N PRO A 544 -1.30 3.90 18.64
CA PRO A 544 -0.96 5.17 19.29
C PRO A 544 0.29 5.80 18.66
N LYS A 545 0.16 6.17 17.40
CA LYS A 545 1.21 6.78 16.57
C LYS A 545 0.70 8.04 15.90
N ILE A 546 1.57 9.04 15.79
CA ILE A 546 1.34 10.23 14.97
C ILE A 546 2.49 10.37 13.96
N LYS A 547 2.14 10.68 12.74
CA LYS A 547 3.08 10.86 11.64
C LYS A 547 3.14 12.31 11.22
N PHE A 548 4.34 12.78 10.99
CA PHE A 548 4.65 14.12 10.47
C PHE A 548 5.34 13.92 9.12
N TYR A 549 4.70 14.39 8.07
CA TYR A 549 5.26 14.41 6.72
C TYR A 549 5.77 15.82 6.42
N PHE A 550 6.87 15.90 5.70
CA PHE A 550 7.53 17.16 5.36
C PHE A 550 7.90 17.17 3.90
N GLY A 551 7.80 18.33 3.27
CA GLY A 551 8.35 18.59 1.96
C GLY A 551 8.99 19.96 1.90
N VAL A 552 10.12 20.04 1.22
CA VAL A 552 10.88 21.26 0.99
C VAL A 552 11.38 21.34 -0.44
N LYS A 553 11.66 22.56 -0.89
CA LYS A 553 12.37 22.83 -2.13
C LYS A 553 13.66 23.58 -1.83
N GLY A 554 14.79 23.07 -2.31
CA GLY A 554 16.10 23.69 -2.18
C GLY A 554 16.60 24.27 -3.49
N THR A 555 17.73 24.97 -3.40
CA THR A 555 18.55 25.43 -4.53
C THR A 555 19.61 24.41 -4.93
N SER A 556 19.85 23.42 -4.07
CA SER A 556 20.71 22.27 -4.26
C SER A 556 20.21 21.08 -3.41
N LEU A 557 20.75 19.88 -3.59
CA LEU A 557 20.47 18.72 -2.74
C LEU A 557 20.89 18.94 -1.29
N GLU A 558 21.98 19.67 -1.06
CA GLU A 558 22.50 20.02 0.26
C GLU A 558 21.55 20.99 0.95
N ASP A 559 21.18 22.09 0.29
CA ASP A 559 20.21 23.10 0.81
C ASP A 559 18.85 22.43 1.12
N ALA A 560 18.34 21.57 0.23
CA ALA A 560 17.11 20.84 0.50
C ALA A 560 17.23 19.93 1.72
N SER A 561 18.39 19.28 1.93
CA SER A 561 18.62 18.41 3.09
C SER A 561 18.68 19.19 4.40
N GLU A 562 19.34 20.34 4.42
CA GLU A 562 19.43 21.24 5.58
C GLU A 562 18.04 21.78 5.95
N LYS A 563 17.28 22.27 4.97
CA LYS A 563 15.90 22.75 5.15
C LYS A 563 14.98 21.67 5.73
N LEU A 564 15.05 20.46 5.16
CA LEU A 564 14.25 19.33 5.62
C LEU A 564 14.56 18.95 7.08
N GLU A 565 15.84 18.87 7.43
CA GLU A 565 16.25 18.53 8.79
C GLU A 565 15.87 19.61 9.80
N GLY A 566 15.99 20.88 9.43
CA GLY A 566 15.52 22.00 10.25
C GLY A 566 14.02 21.94 10.53
N LEU A 567 13.20 21.66 9.50
CA LEU A 567 11.76 21.52 9.63
C LEU A 567 11.38 20.29 10.48
N ARG A 568 12.05 19.15 10.24
CA ARG A 568 11.86 17.92 11.00
C ARG A 568 12.11 18.13 12.50
N LYS A 569 13.23 18.74 12.86
CA LYS A 569 13.58 19.06 14.26
C LYS A 569 12.55 19.96 14.92
N ALA A 570 12.13 21.02 14.23
CA ALA A 570 11.17 21.98 14.78
C ALA A 570 9.82 21.34 15.14
N MET A 571 9.42 20.28 14.43
CA MET A 571 8.17 19.56 14.71
C MET A 571 8.34 18.47 15.76
N THR A 572 9.47 17.75 15.78
CA THR A 572 9.66 16.62 16.69
C THR A 572 10.19 17.03 18.07
N GLU A 573 10.94 18.13 18.20
CA GLU A 573 11.45 18.62 19.48
C GLU A 573 10.40 19.32 20.35
N LYS A 574 9.29 19.79 19.78
CA LYS A 574 8.16 20.31 20.56
C LYS A 574 7.40 19.22 21.31
N GLU A 575 7.64 17.96 20.98
CA GLU A 575 6.88 16.80 21.42
C GLU A 575 7.69 15.87 22.36
N ALA A 576 8.99 16.14 22.57
CA ALA A 576 9.86 15.46 23.51
C ALA A 576 9.86 16.17 24.88
#